data_e8ce0bd65ffc8d077b318c612a8330a5
#
_entry.id   e8ce0bd65ffc8d077b318c612a8330a5
#
_cell.length_a   1.000
_cell.length_b   1.000
_cell.length_c   1.000
_cell.angle_alpha   90.00
_cell.angle_beta   90.00
_cell.angle_gamma   90.00
#
_symmetry.space_group_name_H-M   'P 1'
#
loop_
_entity.id
_entity.type
_entity.pdbx_description
1 polymer ?
#
loop_
_entity_poly.entity_id
_entity_poly.type
_entity_poly.pdbx_seq_one_letter_code
_entity_poly.pdbx_strand_id
1 'polypeptide(L)'
;MSGDEDARLPVAAAGDADPTLAEILRRYFDGEISAPVTLMQLLIEMEDADAVAGAVRAMVRDMERAAAGSVAHRRARELEQLMKANSAGCERIAMMLRADVDSAKPARSVEEGIAFCERLFDWSVQQSEEASVALYSLGSPELLQRATDEIVVQLRRWGLVTANTDLLDIGCGIGRLLVALAPRVRHATGIDVSAEMVKAAQRRCAGLDNVTVIKGDGYGLTGLADASFDAAIAVDSFPYLRQSGYALVERYVADAARVLRSRGELVILNYSYSEDADTEAKELRALAEQSGFDVVEVGGRPFRLWDGVVFRLRRR
;
A
#
# COMPACT_ATOMS: atom_id res chain seq x y z
N MET A 1 -14.32 -20.69 26.21
CA MET A 1 -14.32 -21.21 24.84
C MET A 1 -15.76 -21.14 24.33
N SER A 2 -16.25 -19.98 23.86
CA SER A 2 -17.58 -19.85 23.20
C SER A 2 -17.70 -18.43 22.59
N GLY A 3 -16.76 -17.99 21.76
CA GLY A 3 -16.76 -16.66 21.16
C GLY A 3 -16.58 -16.64 19.63
N ASP A 4 -16.33 -17.78 19.00
CA ASP A 4 -15.85 -17.81 17.61
C ASP A 4 -16.90 -18.26 16.57
N GLU A 5 -18.02 -18.85 17.01
CA GLU A 5 -19.06 -19.33 16.07
C GLU A 5 -20.01 -18.23 15.57
N ASP A 6 -20.14 -17.12 16.30
CA ASP A 6 -21.09 -16.03 16.00
C ASP A 6 -20.58 -15.02 14.96
N ALA A 7 -19.31 -15.14 14.53
CA ALA A 7 -18.69 -14.22 13.56
C ALA A 7 -18.72 -14.72 12.11
N ARG A 8 -19.04 -16.01 11.88
CA ARG A 8 -19.00 -16.61 10.53
C ARG A 8 -20.15 -16.14 9.65
N LEU A 9 -19.86 -16.00 8.36
CA LEU A 9 -20.89 -15.74 7.33
C LEU A 9 -21.98 -16.82 7.41
N PRO A 10 -23.28 -16.44 7.47
CA PRO A 10 -24.35 -17.41 7.27
C PRO A 10 -24.21 -18.05 5.88
N VAL A 11 -24.24 -19.38 5.83
CA VAL A 11 -24.12 -20.19 4.59
C VAL A 11 -25.10 -19.74 3.49
N ALA A 12 -26.18 -19.06 3.84
CA ALA A 12 -27.18 -18.53 2.90
C ALA A 12 -26.71 -17.27 2.11
N ALA A 13 -25.70 -16.53 2.59
CA ALA A 13 -25.20 -15.35 1.89
C ALA A 13 -24.16 -15.69 0.80
N ALA A 14 -23.69 -16.94 0.72
CA ALA A 14 -22.70 -17.43 -0.24
C ALA A 14 -23.35 -18.15 -1.45
N GLY A 15 -24.67 -18.18 -1.57
CA GLY A 15 -25.39 -19.12 -2.46
C GLY A 15 -25.24 -18.87 -3.97
N ASP A 16 -24.93 -17.65 -4.44
CA ASP A 16 -24.72 -17.30 -5.86
C ASP A 16 -23.62 -16.23 -6.04
N ALA A 17 -22.79 -15.98 -5.03
CA ALA A 17 -21.71 -14.98 -5.12
C ALA A 17 -20.52 -15.54 -5.92
N ASP A 18 -19.90 -14.69 -6.71
CA ASP A 18 -18.58 -14.96 -7.29
C ASP A 18 -17.66 -15.51 -6.20
N PRO A 19 -16.93 -16.62 -6.44
CA PRO A 19 -16.03 -17.22 -5.44
C PRO A 19 -15.03 -16.21 -4.84
N THR A 20 -14.56 -15.24 -5.61
CA THR A 20 -13.64 -14.18 -5.18
C THR A 20 -14.32 -13.24 -4.15
N LEU A 21 -15.53 -12.80 -4.44
CA LEU A 21 -16.29 -11.94 -3.52
C LEU A 21 -16.63 -12.65 -2.21
N ALA A 22 -16.97 -13.95 -2.29
CA ALA A 22 -17.23 -14.77 -1.11
C ALA A 22 -16.00 -14.89 -0.22
N GLU A 23 -14.83 -15.07 -0.81
CA GLU A 23 -13.54 -15.17 -0.09
C GLU A 23 -13.14 -13.83 0.56
N ILE A 24 -13.30 -12.70 -0.12
CA ILE A 24 -13.07 -11.36 0.44
C ILE A 24 -13.93 -11.17 1.70
N LEU A 25 -15.22 -11.46 1.60
CA LEU A 25 -16.15 -11.32 2.72
C LEU A 25 -15.82 -12.30 3.86
N ARG A 26 -15.46 -13.56 3.56
CA ARG A 26 -15.01 -14.54 4.56
C ARG A 26 -13.82 -13.97 5.36
N ARG A 27 -12.77 -13.52 4.68
CA ARG A 27 -11.58 -12.93 5.30
C ARG A 27 -11.92 -11.75 6.20
N TYR A 28 -12.86 -10.91 5.78
CA TYR A 28 -13.34 -9.82 6.60
C TYR A 28 -14.03 -10.32 7.87
N PHE A 29 -15.02 -11.23 7.76
CA PHE A 29 -15.77 -11.72 8.92
C PHE A 29 -14.89 -12.53 9.87
N ASP A 30 -13.88 -13.21 9.38
CA ASP A 30 -12.88 -13.92 10.19
C ASP A 30 -11.85 -12.95 10.83
N GLY A 31 -11.86 -11.66 10.47
CA GLY A 31 -10.97 -10.65 11.05
C GLY A 31 -9.58 -10.62 10.45
N GLU A 32 -9.38 -11.26 9.31
CA GLU A 32 -8.10 -11.30 8.60
C GLU A 32 -7.78 -9.98 7.89
N ILE A 33 -8.81 -9.29 7.40
CA ILE A 33 -8.70 -7.98 6.73
C ILE A 33 -9.63 -6.94 7.38
N SER A 34 -9.28 -5.67 7.23
CA SER A 34 -10.05 -4.54 7.76
C SER A 34 -11.22 -4.16 6.86
N ALA A 35 -12.18 -3.38 7.38
CA ALA A 35 -13.29 -2.84 6.60
C ALA A 35 -12.83 -1.99 5.39
N PRO A 36 -11.83 -1.08 5.51
CA PRO A 36 -11.30 -0.35 4.36
C PRO A 36 -10.70 -1.24 3.28
N VAL A 37 -9.90 -2.25 3.66
CA VAL A 37 -9.32 -3.22 2.72
C VAL A 37 -10.41 -4.04 2.04
N THR A 38 -11.44 -4.46 2.80
CA THR A 38 -12.59 -5.18 2.24
C THR A 38 -13.30 -4.36 1.16
N LEU A 39 -13.62 -3.10 1.45
CA LEU A 39 -14.27 -2.23 0.47
C LEU A 39 -13.39 -1.96 -0.75
N MET A 40 -12.08 -1.77 -0.54
CA MET A 40 -11.12 -1.66 -1.64
C MET A 40 -11.15 -2.89 -2.55
N GLN A 41 -11.07 -4.10 -1.99
CA GLN A 41 -11.07 -5.34 -2.75
C GLN A 41 -12.40 -5.56 -3.47
N LEU A 42 -13.54 -5.27 -2.83
CA LEU A 42 -14.85 -5.30 -3.48
C LEU A 42 -14.94 -4.31 -4.65
N LEU A 43 -14.38 -3.10 -4.50
CA LEU A 43 -14.34 -2.11 -5.58
C LEU A 43 -13.45 -2.57 -6.74
N ILE A 44 -12.32 -3.23 -6.46
CA ILE A 44 -11.42 -3.78 -7.49
C ILE A 44 -12.15 -4.88 -8.30
N GLU A 45 -12.83 -5.79 -7.61
CA GLU A 45 -13.51 -6.92 -8.28
C GLU A 45 -14.77 -6.49 -9.06
N MET A 46 -15.53 -5.54 -8.53
CA MET A 46 -16.81 -5.14 -9.11
C MET A 46 -16.72 -3.91 -10.02
N GLU A 47 -15.68 -3.07 -9.85
CA GLU A 47 -15.46 -1.81 -10.57
C GLU A 47 -16.68 -0.85 -10.58
N ASP A 48 -17.64 -1.07 -9.67
CA ASP A 48 -18.90 -0.34 -9.58
C ASP A 48 -19.27 -0.05 -8.12
N ALA A 49 -19.17 1.21 -7.72
CA ALA A 49 -19.45 1.64 -6.36
C ALA A 49 -20.93 1.45 -5.94
N ASP A 50 -21.88 1.62 -6.87
CA ASP A 50 -23.29 1.40 -6.59
C ASP A 50 -23.61 -0.08 -6.40
N ALA A 51 -22.99 -0.95 -7.20
CA ALA A 51 -23.10 -2.39 -7.06
C ALA A 51 -22.53 -2.86 -5.71
N VAL A 52 -21.33 -2.39 -5.31
CA VAL A 52 -20.74 -2.67 -3.98
C VAL A 52 -21.66 -2.19 -2.86
N ALA A 53 -22.16 -0.93 -2.94
CA ALA A 53 -23.08 -0.40 -1.94
C ALA A 53 -24.39 -1.19 -1.88
N GLY A 54 -24.90 -1.66 -3.03
CA GLY A 54 -26.08 -2.52 -3.12
C GLY A 54 -25.88 -3.87 -2.44
N ALA A 55 -24.76 -4.54 -2.72
CA ALA A 55 -24.39 -5.82 -2.10
C ALA A 55 -24.22 -5.69 -0.58
N VAL A 56 -23.50 -4.67 -0.11
CA VAL A 56 -23.31 -4.40 1.33
C VAL A 56 -24.67 -4.16 2.01
N ARG A 57 -25.57 -3.36 1.44
CA ARG A 57 -26.91 -3.13 1.99
C ARG A 57 -27.77 -4.41 2.03
N ALA A 58 -27.67 -5.25 1.02
CA ALA A 58 -28.37 -6.54 1.00
C ALA A 58 -27.87 -7.44 2.13
N MET A 59 -26.57 -7.57 2.26
CA MET A 59 -25.92 -8.34 3.32
C MET A 59 -26.33 -7.87 4.73
N VAL A 60 -26.36 -6.56 4.97
CA VAL A 60 -26.84 -6.00 6.27
C VAL A 60 -28.27 -6.44 6.56
N ARG A 61 -29.19 -6.31 5.58
CA ARG A 61 -30.61 -6.73 5.76
C ARG A 61 -30.75 -8.22 6.05
N ASP A 62 -29.97 -9.05 5.37
CA ASP A 62 -30.04 -10.49 5.55
C ASP A 62 -29.50 -10.90 6.94
N MET A 63 -28.40 -10.29 7.39
CA MET A 63 -27.86 -10.51 8.73
C MET A 63 -28.76 -9.96 9.84
N GLU A 64 -29.45 -8.84 9.60
CA GLU A 64 -30.43 -8.29 10.54
C GLU A 64 -31.61 -9.26 10.74
N ARG A 65 -32.07 -9.89 9.64
CA ARG A 65 -33.15 -10.91 9.70
C ARG A 65 -32.71 -12.20 10.38
N ALA A 66 -31.47 -12.64 10.13
CA ALA A 66 -30.94 -13.91 10.65
C ALA A 66 -30.53 -13.80 12.12
N ALA A 67 -29.83 -12.75 12.51
CA ALA A 67 -29.25 -12.59 13.85
C ALA A 67 -28.97 -11.11 14.17
N ALA A 68 -30.03 -10.32 14.37
CA ALA A 68 -29.92 -8.92 14.77
C ALA A 68 -29.02 -8.74 16.00
N GLY A 69 -28.04 -7.82 15.91
CA GLY A 69 -27.11 -7.52 17.01
C GLY A 69 -25.94 -8.52 17.18
N SER A 70 -25.83 -9.54 16.31
CA SER A 70 -24.66 -10.44 16.28
C SER A 70 -23.38 -9.69 15.91
N VAL A 71 -22.22 -10.33 16.10
CA VAL A 71 -20.92 -9.81 15.66
C VAL A 71 -20.94 -9.59 14.13
N ALA A 72 -21.44 -10.56 13.39
CA ALA A 72 -21.54 -10.49 11.94
C ALA A 72 -22.42 -9.31 11.49
N HIS A 73 -23.61 -9.11 12.10
CA HIS A 73 -24.46 -7.95 11.81
C HIS A 73 -23.76 -6.62 12.11
N ARG A 74 -23.03 -6.49 13.23
CA ARG A 74 -22.27 -5.28 13.54
C ARG A 74 -21.17 -5.01 12.52
N ARG A 75 -20.44 -6.05 12.08
CA ARG A 75 -19.40 -5.92 11.02
C ARG A 75 -19.99 -5.53 9.67
N ALA A 76 -21.12 -6.12 9.28
CA ALA A 76 -21.82 -5.71 8.06
C ALA A 76 -22.25 -4.23 8.11
N ARG A 77 -22.74 -3.77 9.26
CA ARG A 77 -23.08 -2.36 9.50
C ARG A 77 -21.86 -1.44 9.44
N GLU A 78 -20.70 -1.90 9.90
CA GLU A 78 -19.43 -1.17 9.78
C GLU A 78 -19.08 -0.91 8.31
N LEU A 79 -19.17 -1.93 7.44
CA LEU A 79 -18.94 -1.77 6.00
C LEU A 79 -19.93 -0.78 5.39
N GLU A 80 -21.23 -0.89 5.71
CA GLU A 80 -22.27 0.02 5.20
C GLU A 80 -21.99 1.47 5.60
N GLN A 81 -21.66 1.71 6.86
CA GLN A 81 -21.36 3.04 7.37
C GLN A 81 -20.10 3.62 6.72
N LEU A 82 -19.06 2.81 6.57
CA LEU A 82 -17.81 3.22 5.94
C LEU A 82 -18.01 3.56 4.45
N MET A 83 -18.75 2.71 3.72
CA MET A 83 -19.10 2.93 2.32
C MET A 83 -19.90 4.23 2.15
N LYS A 84 -20.91 4.46 3.02
CA LYS A 84 -21.72 5.66 3.00
C LYS A 84 -20.90 6.92 3.31
N ALA A 85 -20.01 6.85 4.30
CA ALA A 85 -19.18 7.99 4.69
C ALA A 85 -18.17 8.39 3.60
N ASN A 86 -17.78 7.44 2.72
CA ASN A 86 -16.78 7.65 1.68
C ASN A 86 -17.32 7.43 0.26
N SER A 87 -18.64 7.58 0.04
CA SER A 87 -19.30 7.25 -1.25
C SER A 87 -18.64 7.94 -2.45
N ALA A 88 -18.37 9.25 -2.36
CA ALA A 88 -17.73 10.00 -3.44
C ALA A 88 -16.30 9.53 -3.74
N GLY A 89 -15.56 9.07 -2.73
CA GLY A 89 -14.24 8.47 -2.90
C GLY A 89 -14.32 7.10 -3.55
N CYS A 90 -15.27 6.25 -3.13
CA CYS A 90 -15.54 4.95 -3.74
C CYS A 90 -15.96 5.07 -5.22
N GLU A 91 -16.81 6.05 -5.55
CA GLU A 91 -17.19 6.35 -6.94
C GLU A 91 -15.98 6.73 -7.80
N ARG A 92 -15.09 7.59 -7.26
CA ARG A 92 -13.83 7.96 -7.94
C ARG A 92 -12.92 6.75 -8.15
N ILE A 93 -12.75 5.91 -7.13
CA ILE A 93 -11.94 4.68 -7.25
C ILE A 93 -12.52 3.77 -8.33
N ALA A 94 -13.81 3.50 -8.31
CA ALA A 94 -14.48 2.70 -9.34
C ALA A 94 -14.28 3.30 -10.75
N MET A 95 -14.35 4.63 -10.88
CA MET A 95 -14.05 5.32 -12.13
C MET A 95 -12.58 5.14 -12.54
N MET A 96 -11.64 5.26 -11.59
CA MET A 96 -10.21 5.06 -11.83
C MET A 96 -9.91 3.64 -12.29
N LEU A 97 -10.50 2.63 -11.65
CA LEU A 97 -10.32 1.21 -12.02
C LEU A 97 -10.84 0.93 -13.43
N ARG A 98 -12.02 1.44 -13.80
CA ARG A 98 -12.56 1.29 -15.17
C ARG A 98 -11.75 2.02 -16.24
N ALA A 99 -11.09 3.13 -15.91
CA ALA A 99 -10.27 3.88 -16.86
C ALA A 99 -8.93 3.19 -17.14
N ASP A 100 -8.47 2.33 -16.24
CA ASP A 100 -7.16 1.66 -16.33
C ASP A 100 -7.25 0.31 -17.06
N VAL A 101 -8.02 0.26 -18.13
CA VAL A 101 -8.27 -0.98 -18.93
C VAL A 101 -7.01 -1.58 -19.56
N ASP A 102 -5.92 -0.79 -19.69
CA ASP A 102 -4.65 -1.26 -20.28
C ASP A 102 -3.60 -1.72 -19.26
N SER A 103 -3.85 -1.59 -17.94
CA SER A 103 -2.89 -1.96 -16.87
C SER A 103 -2.65 -3.45 -16.74
N ALA A 104 -3.57 -4.28 -17.24
CA ALA A 104 -3.48 -5.74 -17.15
C ALA A 104 -2.43 -6.38 -18.09
N LYS A 105 -1.84 -5.61 -19.01
CA LYS A 105 -0.82 -6.15 -19.94
C LYS A 105 0.57 -6.00 -19.33
N PRO A 106 1.32 -7.09 -19.18
CA PRO A 106 2.71 -7.00 -18.73
C PRO A 106 3.52 -6.10 -19.69
N ALA A 107 4.33 -5.22 -19.11
CA ALA A 107 5.23 -4.38 -19.89
C ALA A 107 6.18 -5.24 -20.72
N ARG A 108 6.44 -4.85 -21.95
CA ARG A 108 7.34 -5.59 -22.87
C ARG A 108 8.80 -5.23 -22.66
N SER A 109 9.05 -4.13 -21.98
CA SER A 109 10.39 -3.66 -21.60
C SER A 109 10.30 -2.83 -20.31
N VAL A 110 11.45 -2.65 -19.65
CA VAL A 110 11.56 -1.80 -18.46
C VAL A 110 11.14 -0.36 -18.77
N GLU A 111 11.51 0.17 -19.94
CA GLU A 111 11.15 1.53 -20.41
C GLU A 111 9.63 1.68 -20.54
N GLU A 112 8.96 0.67 -21.11
CA GLU A 112 7.50 0.68 -21.26
C GLU A 112 6.81 0.65 -19.90
N GLY A 113 7.33 -0.16 -18.95
CA GLY A 113 6.84 -0.23 -17.58
C GLY A 113 7.00 1.07 -16.81
N ILE A 114 8.17 1.71 -16.89
CA ILE A 114 8.42 3.02 -16.26
C ILE A 114 7.49 4.08 -16.85
N ALA A 115 7.38 4.15 -18.17
CA ALA A 115 6.52 5.11 -18.84
C ALA A 115 5.03 4.87 -18.53
N PHE A 116 4.62 3.61 -18.34
CA PHE A 116 3.29 3.27 -17.86
C PHE A 116 3.05 3.80 -16.44
N CYS A 117 3.94 3.50 -15.49
CA CYS A 117 3.84 3.98 -14.11
C CYS A 117 3.79 5.52 -14.05
N GLU A 118 4.63 6.21 -14.83
CA GLU A 118 4.63 7.67 -14.89
C GLU A 118 3.26 8.21 -15.32
N ARG A 119 2.69 7.69 -16.41
CA ARG A 119 1.35 8.11 -16.89
C ARG A 119 0.25 7.76 -15.92
N LEU A 120 0.27 6.55 -15.36
CA LEU A 120 -0.74 6.09 -14.40
C LEU A 120 -0.80 7.01 -13.18
N PHE A 121 0.35 7.29 -12.58
CA PHE A 121 0.43 8.11 -11.37
C PHE A 121 0.25 9.60 -11.64
N ASP A 122 0.69 10.11 -12.80
CA ASP A 122 0.38 11.48 -13.23
C ASP A 122 -1.13 11.69 -13.39
N TRP A 123 -1.84 10.69 -13.92
CA TRP A 123 -3.29 10.75 -14.08
C TRP A 123 -4.04 10.52 -12.75
N SER A 124 -3.69 9.47 -12.00
CA SER A 124 -4.44 9.06 -10.82
C SER A 124 -4.40 10.11 -9.70
N VAL A 125 -3.28 10.81 -9.50
CA VAL A 125 -3.16 11.87 -8.50
C VAL A 125 -4.07 13.07 -8.79
N GLN A 126 -4.38 13.31 -10.05
CA GLN A 126 -5.35 14.35 -10.46
C GLN A 126 -6.79 13.95 -10.16
N GLN A 127 -7.09 12.64 -10.09
CA GLN A 127 -8.43 12.15 -9.74
C GLN A 127 -8.64 12.19 -8.22
N SER A 128 -7.69 11.67 -7.44
CA SER A 128 -7.69 11.71 -5.97
C SER A 128 -6.27 11.54 -5.45
N GLU A 129 -5.75 12.54 -4.73
CA GLU A 129 -4.43 12.43 -4.09
C GLU A 129 -4.36 11.24 -3.12
N GLU A 130 -5.41 11.01 -2.31
CA GLU A 130 -5.45 9.94 -1.32
C GLU A 130 -5.54 8.55 -1.96
N ALA A 131 -6.48 8.38 -2.91
CA ALA A 131 -6.68 7.10 -3.58
C ALA A 131 -5.50 6.71 -4.48
N SER A 132 -4.80 7.69 -5.07
CA SER A 132 -3.66 7.44 -5.96
C SER A 132 -2.46 6.79 -5.26
N VAL A 133 -2.33 6.95 -3.95
CA VAL A 133 -1.26 6.34 -3.15
C VAL A 133 -1.74 5.21 -2.24
N ALA A 134 -3.07 5.06 -2.08
CA ALA A 134 -3.64 4.04 -1.20
C ALA A 134 -5.14 3.88 -1.47
N LEU A 135 -5.52 2.91 -2.31
CA LEU A 135 -6.94 2.64 -2.61
C LEU A 135 -7.75 2.32 -1.36
N TYR A 136 -7.14 1.66 -0.35
CA TYR A 136 -7.77 1.38 0.94
C TYR A 136 -8.10 2.65 1.75
N SER A 137 -7.58 3.82 1.36
CA SER A 137 -8.00 5.10 1.96
C SER A 137 -9.44 5.47 1.57
N LEU A 138 -10.01 4.84 0.56
CA LEU A 138 -11.32 5.16 -0.02
C LEU A 138 -11.44 6.65 -0.41
N GLY A 139 -10.30 7.30 -0.76
CA GLY A 139 -10.23 8.73 -1.05
C GLY A 139 -10.42 9.63 0.18
N SER A 140 -10.32 9.07 1.40
CA SER A 140 -10.47 9.80 2.66
C SER A 140 -9.12 10.23 3.23
N PRO A 141 -8.89 11.54 3.45
CA PRO A 141 -7.69 12.04 4.13
C PRO A 141 -7.51 11.44 5.52
N GLU A 142 -8.60 11.21 6.26
CA GLU A 142 -8.57 10.65 7.61
C GLU A 142 -8.13 9.20 7.63
N LEU A 143 -8.62 8.38 6.70
CA LEU A 143 -8.18 6.98 6.57
C LEU A 143 -6.72 6.91 6.13
N LEU A 144 -6.31 7.76 5.17
CA LEU A 144 -4.92 7.84 4.73
C LEU A 144 -3.99 8.24 5.87
N GLN A 145 -4.41 9.24 6.69
CA GLN A 145 -3.63 9.67 7.85
C GLN A 145 -3.47 8.56 8.88
N ARG A 146 -4.54 7.83 9.21
CA ARG A 146 -4.50 6.70 10.15
C ARG A 146 -3.55 5.60 9.68
N ALA A 147 -3.58 5.25 8.39
CA ALA A 147 -2.65 4.27 7.82
C ALA A 147 -1.19 4.78 7.86
N THR A 148 -0.99 6.08 7.56
CA THR A 148 0.32 6.72 7.67
C THR A 148 0.86 6.65 9.10
N ASP A 149 0.01 6.92 10.10
CA ASP A 149 0.37 6.86 11.52
C ASP A 149 0.76 5.42 11.95
N GLU A 150 0.07 4.39 11.47
CA GLU A 150 0.45 2.99 11.72
C GLU A 150 1.85 2.69 11.19
N ILE A 151 2.16 3.14 9.97
CA ILE A 151 3.50 2.96 9.36
C ILE A 151 4.56 3.69 10.18
N VAL A 152 4.34 4.96 10.54
CA VAL A 152 5.27 5.76 11.35
C VAL A 152 5.52 5.13 12.72
N VAL A 153 4.46 4.64 13.39
CA VAL A 153 4.57 3.94 14.67
C VAL A 153 5.43 2.68 14.53
N GLN A 154 5.23 1.92 13.44
CA GLN A 154 5.98 0.69 13.21
C GLN A 154 7.45 0.97 12.87
N LEU A 155 7.76 1.95 12.03
CA LEU A 155 9.14 2.38 11.74
C LEU A 155 9.88 2.82 13.01
N ARG A 156 9.20 3.52 13.91
CA ARG A 156 9.76 3.89 15.22
C ARG A 156 10.03 2.68 16.11
N ARG A 157 9.12 1.71 16.16
CA ARG A 157 9.32 0.45 16.90
C ARG A 157 10.52 -0.34 16.41
N TRP A 158 10.80 -0.29 15.12
CA TRP A 158 12.01 -0.89 14.54
C TRP A 158 13.28 -0.08 14.79
N GLY A 159 13.19 1.13 15.36
CA GLY A 159 14.33 1.99 15.64
C GLY A 159 14.89 2.72 14.41
N LEU A 160 14.14 2.76 13.31
CA LEU A 160 14.54 3.36 12.03
C LEU A 160 14.27 4.86 11.96
N VAL A 161 13.51 5.41 12.89
CA VAL A 161 13.09 6.82 12.93
C VAL A 161 13.54 7.45 14.22
N THR A 162 14.63 8.25 14.13
CA THR A 162 15.24 9.03 15.21
C THR A 162 15.66 10.40 14.70
N ALA A 163 15.93 11.35 15.60
CA ALA A 163 16.39 12.70 15.24
C ALA A 163 17.75 12.72 14.47
N ASN A 164 18.46 11.60 14.41
CA ASN A 164 19.73 11.47 13.68
C ASN A 164 19.59 10.70 12.37
N THR A 165 18.41 10.23 12.02
CA THR A 165 18.17 9.40 10.83
C THR A 165 18.11 10.27 9.57
N ASP A 166 18.92 9.93 8.56
CA ASP A 166 18.70 10.33 7.17
C ASP A 166 17.86 9.25 6.49
N LEU A 167 16.67 9.58 6.06
CA LEU A 167 15.68 8.63 5.52
C LEU A 167 15.44 8.87 4.04
N LEU A 168 15.38 7.78 3.26
CA LEU A 168 14.96 7.77 1.86
C LEU A 168 13.59 7.12 1.74
N ASP A 169 12.65 7.77 1.04
CA ASP A 169 11.32 7.25 0.67
C ASP A 169 11.29 6.99 -0.84
N ILE A 170 11.28 5.71 -1.24
CA ILE A 170 11.33 5.25 -2.63
C ILE A 170 9.91 5.08 -3.16
N GLY A 171 9.52 5.88 -4.14
CA GLY A 171 8.13 6.01 -4.59
C GLY A 171 7.32 6.79 -3.56
N CYS A 172 7.78 8.00 -3.22
CA CYS A 172 7.20 8.79 -2.12
C CYS A 172 5.77 9.31 -2.41
N GLY A 173 5.28 9.17 -3.64
CA GLY A 173 3.96 9.62 -4.05
C GLY A 173 3.72 11.08 -3.70
N ILE A 174 2.60 11.36 -3.06
CA ILE A 174 2.22 12.71 -2.60
C ILE A 174 2.99 13.19 -1.36
N GLY A 175 4.00 12.47 -0.89
CA GLY A 175 4.84 12.87 0.25
C GLY A 175 4.19 12.68 1.63
N ARG A 176 3.17 11.83 1.77
CA ARG A 176 2.46 11.63 3.04
C ARG A 176 3.37 11.19 4.18
N LEU A 177 4.32 10.28 3.89
CA LEU A 177 5.30 9.80 4.86
C LEU A 177 6.39 10.83 5.11
N LEU A 178 6.82 11.59 4.11
CA LEU A 178 7.80 12.68 4.29
C LEU A 178 7.28 13.71 5.30
N VAL A 179 6.03 14.17 5.14
CA VAL A 179 5.39 15.11 6.09
C VAL A 179 5.31 14.51 7.50
N ALA A 180 4.88 13.26 7.61
CA ALA A 180 4.72 12.60 8.91
C ALA A 180 6.06 12.32 9.61
N LEU A 181 7.14 12.08 8.84
CA LEU A 181 8.46 11.74 9.37
C LEU A 181 9.36 12.95 9.60
N ALA A 182 9.18 14.05 8.87
CA ALA A 182 10.00 15.25 8.97
C ALA A 182 10.26 15.72 10.42
N PRO A 183 9.27 15.82 11.33
CA PRO A 183 9.53 16.26 12.69
C PRO A 183 10.27 15.23 13.58
N ARG A 184 10.64 14.06 13.02
CA ARG A 184 11.18 12.91 13.76
C ARG A 184 12.54 12.44 13.25
N VAL A 185 13.01 12.96 12.12
CA VAL A 185 14.25 12.55 11.46
C VAL A 185 15.16 13.76 11.25
N ARG A 186 16.45 13.52 11.00
CA ARG A 186 17.39 14.59 10.65
C ARG A 186 17.05 15.15 9.28
N HIS A 187 16.86 14.28 8.29
CA HIS A 187 16.48 14.65 6.94
C HIS A 187 15.65 13.52 6.30
N ALA A 188 14.64 13.88 5.53
CA ALA A 188 13.86 12.95 4.72
C ALA A 188 13.98 13.32 3.24
N THR A 189 14.38 12.36 2.41
CA THR A 189 14.44 12.51 0.96
C THR A 189 13.40 11.60 0.33
N GLY A 190 12.53 12.14 -0.50
CA GLY A 190 11.58 11.37 -1.30
C GLY A 190 11.97 11.39 -2.76
N ILE A 191 11.84 10.24 -3.43
CA ILE A 191 12.01 10.12 -4.88
C ILE A 191 10.78 9.46 -5.49
N ASP A 192 10.28 10.03 -6.60
CA ASP A 192 9.15 9.47 -7.34
C ASP A 192 9.33 9.64 -8.86
N VAL A 193 8.79 8.70 -9.65
CA VAL A 193 8.86 8.71 -11.11
C VAL A 193 7.79 9.61 -11.73
N SER A 194 6.70 9.90 -11.05
CA SER A 194 5.61 10.75 -11.53
C SER A 194 5.91 12.23 -11.27
N ALA A 195 5.82 13.06 -12.29
CA ALA A 195 6.01 14.49 -12.16
C ALA A 195 4.90 15.16 -11.33
N GLU A 196 3.67 14.69 -11.47
CA GLU A 196 2.52 15.23 -10.73
C GLU A 196 2.54 14.80 -9.26
N MET A 197 2.99 13.57 -8.94
CA MET A 197 3.24 13.14 -7.57
C MET A 197 4.30 14.01 -6.91
N VAL A 198 5.44 14.25 -7.59
CA VAL A 198 6.51 15.12 -7.09
C VAL A 198 5.99 16.53 -6.80
N LYS A 199 5.17 17.10 -7.68
CA LYS A 199 4.54 18.42 -7.44
C LYS A 199 3.61 18.40 -6.23
N ALA A 200 2.82 17.34 -6.07
CA ALA A 200 1.94 17.17 -4.90
C ALA A 200 2.75 17.04 -3.61
N ALA A 201 3.81 16.22 -3.60
CA ALA A 201 4.72 16.07 -2.48
C ALA A 201 5.41 17.39 -2.12
N GLN A 202 5.92 18.15 -3.09
CA GLN A 202 6.53 19.46 -2.88
C GLN A 202 5.55 20.47 -2.26
N ARG A 203 4.29 20.49 -2.72
CA ARG A 203 3.25 21.33 -2.09
C ARG A 203 2.99 20.92 -0.65
N ARG A 204 2.86 19.63 -0.34
CA ARG A 204 2.60 19.11 1.00
C ARG A 204 3.77 19.32 1.96
N CYS A 205 5.00 19.25 1.45
CA CYS A 205 6.23 19.44 2.22
C CYS A 205 6.67 20.93 2.28
N ALA A 206 5.92 21.85 1.69
CA ALA A 206 6.28 23.27 1.72
C ALA A 206 6.45 23.79 3.15
N GLY A 207 7.59 24.41 3.45
CA GLY A 207 7.94 24.88 4.79
C GLY A 207 8.60 23.84 5.71
N LEU A 208 8.91 22.65 5.23
CA LEU A 208 9.70 21.65 5.95
C LEU A 208 11.17 21.74 5.47
N ASP A 209 12.04 22.38 6.24
CA ASP A 209 13.43 22.66 5.85
C ASP A 209 14.31 21.39 5.76
N ASN A 210 13.86 20.31 6.38
CA ASN A 210 14.57 19.02 6.40
C ASN A 210 13.95 17.97 5.46
N VAL A 211 13.23 18.40 4.41
CA VAL A 211 12.65 17.51 3.40
C VAL A 211 13.14 17.89 2.01
N THR A 212 13.57 16.88 1.25
CA THR A 212 13.91 17.02 -0.18
C THR A 212 13.03 16.09 -1.00
N VAL A 213 12.44 16.59 -2.09
CA VAL A 213 11.62 15.78 -3.02
C VAL A 213 12.25 15.83 -4.41
N ILE A 214 12.55 14.66 -4.98
CA ILE A 214 13.30 14.48 -6.23
C ILE A 214 12.42 13.76 -7.27
N LYS A 215 12.38 14.27 -8.50
CA LYS A 215 11.87 13.55 -9.66
C LYS A 215 12.91 12.53 -10.11
N GLY A 216 12.62 11.23 -9.94
CA GLY A 216 13.45 10.15 -10.43
C GLY A 216 13.26 9.87 -11.92
N ASP A 217 14.21 9.15 -12.51
CA ASP A 217 14.14 8.65 -13.89
C ASP A 217 13.44 7.27 -14.00
N GLY A 218 13.14 6.66 -12.88
CA GLY A 218 12.50 5.33 -12.79
C GLY A 218 13.47 4.15 -12.96
N TYR A 219 14.74 4.40 -13.35
CA TYR A 219 15.71 3.32 -13.59
C TYR A 219 16.51 2.91 -12.36
N GLY A 220 16.36 3.60 -11.23
CA GLY A 220 17.07 3.31 -9.99
C GLY A 220 17.20 4.53 -9.09
N LEU A 221 18.21 4.51 -8.23
CA LEU A 221 18.51 5.60 -7.30
C LEU A 221 19.74 6.40 -7.77
N THR A 222 19.86 6.57 -9.08
CA THR A 222 20.94 7.34 -9.73
C THR A 222 20.95 8.78 -9.23
N GLY A 223 22.12 9.33 -8.96
CA GLY A 223 22.26 10.72 -8.46
C GLY A 223 22.18 10.83 -6.93
N LEU A 224 21.77 9.80 -6.21
CA LEU A 224 21.90 9.75 -4.76
C LEU A 224 23.29 9.26 -4.37
N ALA A 225 23.92 9.93 -3.40
CA ALA A 225 25.27 9.64 -2.96
C ALA A 225 25.36 8.30 -2.22
N ASP A 226 26.51 7.63 -2.32
CA ASP A 226 26.78 6.38 -1.60
C ASP A 226 26.78 6.62 -0.08
N ALA A 227 26.31 5.64 0.68
CA ALA A 227 26.31 5.64 2.14
C ALA A 227 25.76 6.94 2.75
N SER A 228 24.68 7.48 2.18
CA SER A 228 24.07 8.76 2.59
C SER A 228 22.82 8.61 3.45
N PHE A 229 22.24 7.41 3.52
CA PHE A 229 21.00 7.15 4.27
C PHE A 229 21.20 6.08 5.37
N ASP A 230 20.49 6.25 6.49
CA ASP A 230 20.44 5.28 7.58
C ASP A 230 19.29 4.28 7.38
N ALA A 231 18.20 4.72 6.72
CA ALA A 231 17.06 3.90 6.38
C ALA A 231 16.50 4.27 5.00
N ALA A 232 16.06 3.29 4.26
CA ALA A 232 15.27 3.45 3.04
C ALA A 232 13.93 2.72 3.22
N ILE A 233 12.84 3.36 2.87
CA ILE A 233 11.50 2.77 2.87
C ILE A 233 10.93 2.78 1.47
N ALA A 234 10.13 1.77 1.15
CA ALA A 234 9.39 1.65 -0.10
C ALA A 234 8.00 1.12 0.24
N VAL A 235 6.99 1.98 0.17
CA VAL A 235 5.62 1.64 0.56
C VAL A 235 4.75 1.59 -0.68
N ASP A 236 4.24 0.41 -1.01
CA ASP A 236 3.43 0.14 -2.21
C ASP A 236 4.10 0.49 -3.57
N SER A 237 5.42 0.70 -3.60
CA SER A 237 6.15 1.03 -4.84
C SER A 237 6.76 -0.19 -5.53
N PHE A 238 7.20 -1.21 -4.79
CA PHE A 238 7.82 -2.42 -5.36
C PHE A 238 6.91 -3.25 -6.26
N PRO A 239 5.59 -3.35 -6.03
CA PRO A 239 4.70 -4.05 -6.98
C PRO A 239 4.80 -3.49 -8.40
N TYR A 240 4.91 -2.19 -8.55
CA TYR A 240 5.05 -1.51 -9.86
C TYR A 240 6.42 -1.70 -10.48
N LEU A 241 7.49 -1.71 -9.67
CA LEU A 241 8.83 -2.07 -10.15
C LEU A 241 8.84 -3.49 -10.70
N ARG A 242 8.18 -4.42 -10.01
CA ARG A 242 8.08 -5.82 -10.41
C ARG A 242 7.27 -6.00 -11.70
N GLN A 243 6.15 -5.29 -11.86
CA GLN A 243 5.38 -5.26 -13.11
C GLN A 243 6.20 -4.71 -14.28
N SER A 244 7.09 -3.75 -14.03
CA SER A 244 7.99 -3.17 -15.02
C SER A 244 9.17 -4.09 -15.40
N GLY A 245 9.43 -5.14 -14.60
CA GLY A 245 10.44 -6.16 -14.88
C GLY A 245 11.37 -6.45 -13.71
N TYR A 246 11.71 -7.72 -13.54
CA TYR A 246 12.53 -8.18 -12.41
C TYR A 246 13.93 -7.52 -12.36
N ALA A 247 14.54 -7.26 -13.51
CA ALA A 247 15.82 -6.55 -13.61
C ALA A 247 15.77 -5.13 -12.97
N LEU A 248 14.59 -4.49 -12.98
CA LEU A 248 14.42 -3.21 -12.31
C LEU A 248 14.40 -3.36 -10.80
N VAL A 249 13.76 -4.41 -10.28
CA VAL A 249 13.78 -4.73 -8.85
C VAL A 249 15.21 -5.00 -8.36
N GLU A 250 15.98 -5.83 -9.10
CA GLU A 250 17.40 -6.10 -8.79
C GLU A 250 18.21 -4.80 -8.71
N ARG A 251 18.00 -3.91 -9.67
CA ARG A 251 18.69 -2.63 -9.72
C ARG A 251 18.33 -1.74 -8.52
N TYR A 252 17.05 -1.63 -8.17
CA TYR A 252 16.63 -0.83 -7.00
C TYR A 252 17.16 -1.38 -5.69
N VAL A 253 17.21 -2.71 -5.51
CA VAL A 253 17.79 -3.34 -4.31
C VAL A 253 19.30 -3.13 -4.26
N ALA A 254 20.02 -3.27 -5.37
CA ALA A 254 21.45 -3.00 -5.45
C ALA A 254 21.77 -1.51 -5.18
N ASP A 255 21.01 -0.60 -5.74
CA ASP A 255 21.13 0.84 -5.49
C ASP A 255 20.82 1.19 -4.04
N ALA A 256 19.80 0.56 -3.43
CA ALA A 256 19.51 0.71 -2.00
C ALA A 256 20.70 0.28 -1.14
N ALA A 257 21.37 -0.84 -1.48
CA ALA A 257 22.59 -1.27 -0.82
C ALA A 257 23.73 -0.24 -0.97
N ARG A 258 23.85 0.42 -2.10
CA ARG A 258 24.85 1.46 -2.35
C ARG A 258 24.59 2.71 -1.52
N VAL A 259 23.36 3.23 -1.53
CA VAL A 259 23.02 4.51 -0.88
C VAL A 259 22.85 4.39 0.64
N LEU A 260 22.54 3.22 1.17
CA LEU A 260 22.47 2.99 2.61
C LEU A 260 23.87 2.94 3.23
N ARG A 261 24.03 3.45 4.44
CA ARG A 261 25.21 3.24 5.29
C ARG A 261 25.30 1.79 5.74
N SER A 262 26.51 1.32 6.15
CA SER A 262 26.64 0.00 6.78
C SER A 262 25.67 -0.10 7.97
N ARG A 263 24.96 -1.23 8.08
CA ARG A 263 23.87 -1.52 9.03
C ARG A 263 22.58 -0.71 8.81
N GLY A 264 22.50 0.15 7.79
CA GLY A 264 21.25 0.77 7.36
C GLY A 264 20.25 -0.27 6.85
N GLU A 265 18.96 0.02 6.91
CA GLU A 265 17.90 -0.92 6.53
C GLU A 265 17.09 -0.43 5.34
N LEU A 266 16.81 -1.36 4.43
CA LEU A 266 15.75 -1.23 3.43
C LEU A 266 14.49 -1.91 3.97
N VAL A 267 13.39 -1.16 4.06
CA VAL A 267 12.06 -1.66 4.42
C VAL A 267 11.16 -1.59 3.21
N ILE A 268 10.68 -2.73 2.75
CA ILE A 268 9.69 -2.84 1.67
C ILE A 268 8.35 -3.23 2.32
N LEU A 269 7.33 -2.42 2.09
CA LEU A 269 5.96 -2.71 2.46
C LEU A 269 5.19 -2.99 1.17
N ASN A 270 4.78 -4.24 1.00
CA ASN A 270 4.31 -4.88 -0.22
C ASN A 270 5.39 -4.99 -1.33
N TYR A 271 5.89 -6.20 -1.50
CA TYR A 271 6.84 -6.53 -2.56
C TYR A 271 6.13 -6.80 -3.89
N SER A 272 4.98 -7.45 -3.84
CA SER A 272 4.05 -7.59 -4.95
C SER A 272 2.61 -7.60 -4.42
N TYR A 273 1.62 -7.64 -5.32
CA TYR A 273 0.22 -7.88 -4.97
C TYR A 273 -0.17 -9.36 -5.22
N SER A 274 0.83 -10.24 -5.32
CA SER A 274 0.61 -11.69 -5.41
C SER A 274 0.22 -12.27 -4.05
N GLU A 275 -0.54 -13.35 -4.06
CA GLU A 275 -0.86 -14.12 -2.85
C GLU A 275 0.21 -15.19 -2.51
N ASP A 276 1.25 -15.37 -3.35
CA ASP A 276 2.32 -16.36 -3.15
C ASP A 276 3.46 -15.80 -2.28
N ALA A 277 3.20 -15.71 -0.98
CA ALA A 277 4.15 -15.23 0.01
C ALA A 277 5.45 -16.07 0.08
N ASP A 278 5.38 -17.37 -0.24
CA ASP A 278 6.55 -18.25 -0.22
C ASP A 278 7.50 -17.96 -1.38
N THR A 279 6.96 -17.70 -2.56
CA THR A 279 7.75 -17.29 -3.73
C THR A 279 8.38 -15.91 -3.50
N GLU A 280 7.63 -14.94 -2.99
CA GLU A 280 8.14 -13.61 -2.63
C GLU A 280 9.30 -13.69 -1.62
N ALA A 281 9.12 -14.50 -0.57
CA ALA A 281 10.14 -14.70 0.44
C ALA A 281 11.44 -15.31 -0.13
N LYS A 282 11.33 -16.27 -1.06
CA LYS A 282 12.49 -16.88 -1.75
C LYS A 282 13.20 -15.86 -2.63
N GLU A 283 12.47 -15.14 -3.45
CA GLU A 283 13.03 -14.11 -4.33
C GLU A 283 13.76 -13.01 -3.53
N LEU A 284 13.13 -12.50 -2.48
CA LEU A 284 13.74 -11.46 -1.64
C LEU A 284 14.98 -11.95 -0.89
N ARG A 285 15.02 -13.20 -0.44
CA ARG A 285 16.23 -13.77 0.16
C ARG A 285 17.38 -13.86 -0.84
N ALA A 286 17.09 -14.26 -2.07
CA ALA A 286 18.09 -14.32 -3.13
C ALA A 286 18.62 -12.92 -3.50
N LEU A 287 17.73 -11.93 -3.63
CA LEU A 287 18.08 -10.53 -3.87
C LEU A 287 18.93 -9.94 -2.73
N ALA A 288 18.56 -10.22 -1.47
CA ALA A 288 19.29 -9.77 -0.31
C ALA A 288 20.73 -10.30 -0.30
N GLU A 289 20.89 -11.61 -0.56
CA GLU A 289 22.21 -12.24 -0.62
C GLU A 289 23.09 -11.63 -1.71
N GLN A 290 22.55 -11.49 -2.92
CA GLN A 290 23.26 -10.93 -4.09
C GLN A 290 23.66 -9.46 -3.88
N SER A 291 22.83 -8.69 -3.18
CA SER A 291 23.03 -7.25 -2.97
C SER A 291 23.73 -6.88 -1.66
N GLY A 292 24.20 -7.86 -0.88
CA GLY A 292 24.94 -7.61 0.35
C GLY A 292 24.08 -7.19 1.54
N PHE A 293 22.84 -7.69 1.60
CA PHE A 293 21.95 -7.55 2.73
C PHE A 293 21.85 -8.82 3.57
N ASP A 294 21.60 -8.64 4.87
CA ASP A 294 21.07 -9.66 5.76
C ASP A 294 19.55 -9.50 5.87
N VAL A 295 18.82 -10.61 5.84
CA VAL A 295 17.36 -10.59 5.98
C VAL A 295 17.00 -10.47 7.47
N VAL A 296 16.27 -9.41 7.84
CA VAL A 296 15.82 -9.15 9.21
C VAL A 296 14.40 -9.67 9.42
N GLU A 297 13.51 -9.46 8.47
CA GLU A 297 12.09 -9.86 8.55
C GLU A 297 11.53 -10.14 7.16
N VAL A 298 10.65 -11.15 7.05
CA VAL A 298 9.94 -11.51 5.82
C VAL A 298 8.52 -11.93 6.15
N GLY A 299 7.53 -11.31 5.52
CA GLY A 299 6.13 -11.71 5.58
C GLY A 299 5.37 -11.22 6.82
N GLY A 300 5.95 -10.32 7.63
CA GLY A 300 5.24 -9.73 8.77
C GLY A 300 4.02 -8.90 8.34
N ARG A 301 2.94 -8.92 9.14
CA ARG A 301 1.70 -8.15 8.90
C ARG A 301 1.32 -7.35 10.16
N PRO A 302 2.06 -6.27 10.50
CA PRO A 302 1.87 -5.56 11.76
C PRO A 302 0.76 -4.50 11.71
N PHE A 303 0.19 -4.22 10.55
CA PHE A 303 -0.80 -3.17 10.34
C PHE A 303 -2.21 -3.69 10.59
N ARG A 304 -3.10 -2.80 11.08
CA ARG A 304 -4.49 -3.14 11.37
C ARG A 304 -5.45 -2.61 10.32
N LEU A 305 -5.10 -1.45 9.75
CA LEU A 305 -5.98 -0.75 8.81
C LEU A 305 -5.80 -1.27 7.39
N TRP A 306 -4.59 -1.67 7.01
CA TRP A 306 -4.27 -2.20 5.69
C TRP A 306 -3.47 -3.50 5.77
N ASP A 307 -3.39 -4.24 4.69
CA ASP A 307 -2.87 -5.59 4.59
C ASP A 307 -1.38 -5.65 4.17
N GLY A 308 -0.64 -4.57 4.43
CA GLY A 308 0.76 -4.44 4.06
C GLY A 308 1.64 -5.56 4.62
N VAL A 309 2.40 -6.19 3.72
CA VAL A 309 3.38 -7.24 4.04
C VAL A 309 4.76 -6.63 4.16
N VAL A 310 5.46 -6.96 5.23
CA VAL A 310 6.76 -6.38 5.60
C VAL A 310 7.91 -7.26 5.16
N PHE A 311 8.91 -6.62 4.54
CA PHE A 311 10.22 -7.19 4.27
C PHE A 311 11.28 -6.18 4.72
N ARG A 312 12.21 -6.64 5.58
CA ARG A 312 13.30 -5.81 6.11
C ARG A 312 14.63 -6.44 5.81
N LEU A 313 15.49 -5.66 5.18
CA LEU A 313 16.83 -6.05 4.76
C LEU A 313 17.84 -5.10 5.38
N ARG A 314 18.88 -5.61 6.05
CA ARG A 314 19.92 -4.80 6.67
C ARG A 314 21.21 -4.91 5.87
N ARG A 315 21.78 -3.76 5.47
CA ARG A 315 23.07 -3.71 4.79
C ARG A 315 24.20 -4.25 5.68
N ARG A 316 25.01 -5.15 5.14
CA ARG A 316 26.22 -5.69 5.79
C ARG A 316 27.27 -4.64 6.05
#